data_3d2bb3d0f58a9ab1dd178d5aa5be18fe
#
_entry.id   3d2bb3d0f58a9ab1dd178d5aa5be18fe
#
_cell.length_a   1.000
_cell.length_b   1.000
_cell.length_c   1.000
_cell.angle_alpha   90.00
_cell.angle_beta   90.00
_cell.angle_gamma   90.00
#
_symmetry.space_group_name_H-M   'P 1'
#
loop_
_entity.id
_entity.type
_entity.pdbx_description
1 polymer ?
#
loop_
_entity_poly.entity_id
_entity_poly.type
_entity_poly.pdbx_seq_one_letter_code
_entity_poly.pdbx_strand_id
1 'polypeptide(L)'
;LIQNQRIEQWGIGNVELTVRIVVLAKQVPDPETPPSQFKVDESTNRVIPPSGVPPVVNGFDLNAVEAALKLRDAGTDVEITLLSVGTEFVLDAMKKPQAMGADRLVLVDEPGLDRLDSAGTVTVLAAAIEKDGPFDLILGGRQASDWDQAHVTLGLAEVLRLPLVSLVQKLEISGDLVQLQRVIPDGYQVVTAPIPSVLTISNEIGEPRYPNLRGIMQASRKQPEVFSLADIGLSMDDLAPKIELKRLYVPESNRQVELIEGDDEADAGRRLALRLREEKLI
;
A
#
# COMPACT_ATOMS: atom_id res chain seq x y z
N LEU A 1 10.12 30.28 15.84
CA LEU A 1 10.06 31.75 15.70
C LEU A 1 11.44 32.42 15.71
N ILE A 2 12.41 31.95 16.50
CA ILE A 2 13.77 32.54 16.56
C ILE A 2 14.63 32.16 15.33
N GLN A 3 14.39 31.01 14.73
CA GLN A 3 15.15 30.53 13.57
C GLN A 3 14.75 31.23 12.27
N ASN A 4 13.46 31.53 12.07
CA ASN A 4 12.98 32.25 10.87
C ASN A 4 13.44 33.72 10.81
N GLN A 5 13.58 34.41 11.94
CA GLN A 5 14.06 35.80 11.95
C GLN A 5 15.55 35.93 11.57
N ARG A 6 16.37 34.88 11.70
CA ARG A 6 17.78 34.92 11.29
C ARG A 6 17.98 34.68 9.80
N ILE A 7 17.05 34.00 9.13
CA ILE A 7 17.13 33.68 7.70
C ILE A 7 16.76 34.88 6.85
N GLU A 8 15.74 35.66 7.26
CA GLU A 8 15.32 36.88 6.55
C GLU A 8 16.42 37.98 6.52
N GLN A 9 17.32 37.99 7.49
CA GLN A 9 18.39 38.98 7.60
C GLN A 9 19.52 38.78 6.56
N TRP A 10 19.62 37.58 5.92
CA TRP A 10 20.68 37.25 4.98
C TRP A 10 20.25 37.21 3.51
N GLY A 11 18.99 37.57 3.20
CA GLY A 11 18.49 37.54 1.82
C GLY A 11 18.48 36.12 1.17
N ILE A 12 18.59 35.08 1.98
CA ILE A 12 18.38 33.71 1.53
C ILE A 12 16.87 33.53 1.47
N GLY A 13 16.30 33.64 0.27
CA GLY A 13 14.89 33.30 0.05
C GLY A 13 14.57 31.98 0.67
N ASN A 14 13.31 31.76 1.10
CA ASN A 14 12.82 30.47 1.55
C ASN A 14 13.28 29.41 0.55
N VAL A 15 14.28 28.62 0.91
CA VAL A 15 14.56 27.37 0.21
C VAL A 15 13.40 26.48 0.60
N GLU A 16 12.36 26.42 -0.23
CA GLU A 16 11.34 25.40 -0.11
C GLU A 16 12.07 24.06 -0.26
N LEU A 17 12.27 23.39 0.87
CA LEU A 17 12.88 22.06 0.89
C LEU A 17 11.88 21.11 0.25
N THR A 18 12.28 20.46 -0.85
CA THR A 18 11.49 19.39 -1.47
C THR A 18 11.25 18.28 -0.44
N VAL A 19 10.00 17.95 -0.19
CA VAL A 19 9.59 16.86 0.72
C VAL A 19 9.78 15.54 0.00
N ARG A 20 10.63 14.68 0.53
CA ARG A 20 10.92 13.37 -0.03
C ARG A 20 9.99 12.31 0.55
N ILE A 21 9.17 11.72 -0.29
CA ILE A 21 8.17 10.72 0.09
C ILE A 21 8.53 9.38 -0.54
N VAL A 22 8.63 8.33 0.27
CA VAL A 22 8.64 6.97 -0.25
C VAL A 22 7.26 6.32 -0.06
N VAL A 23 6.74 5.73 -1.13
CA VAL A 23 5.49 4.98 -1.11
C VAL A 23 5.80 3.51 -1.33
N LEU A 24 5.40 2.68 -0.38
CA LEU A 24 5.49 1.23 -0.49
C LEU A 24 4.45 0.75 -1.50
N ALA A 25 4.87 -0.06 -2.46
CA ALA A 25 3.99 -0.56 -3.52
C ALA A 25 4.19 -2.06 -3.69
N LYS A 26 3.16 -2.85 -3.47
CA LYS A 26 3.20 -4.30 -3.61
C LYS A 26 2.57 -4.76 -4.91
N GLN A 27 3.27 -5.65 -5.65
CA GLN A 27 2.65 -6.42 -6.71
C GLN A 27 1.81 -7.53 -6.09
N VAL A 28 0.55 -7.64 -6.49
CA VAL A 28 -0.41 -8.64 -5.98
C VAL A 28 -1.16 -9.31 -7.14
N PRO A 29 -1.69 -10.52 -6.96
CA PRO A 29 -2.67 -11.07 -7.89
C PRO A 29 -3.83 -10.09 -8.07
N ASP A 30 -4.38 -10.00 -9.28
CA ASP A 30 -5.51 -9.12 -9.53
C ASP A 30 -6.72 -9.55 -8.69
N PRO A 31 -7.23 -8.71 -7.76
CA PRO A 31 -8.37 -9.03 -6.91
C PRO A 31 -9.67 -9.20 -7.70
N GLU A 32 -9.75 -8.69 -8.94
CA GLU A 32 -10.88 -8.89 -9.86
C GLU A 32 -10.85 -10.27 -10.53
N THR A 33 -9.85 -11.11 -10.23
CA THR A 33 -9.78 -12.48 -10.78
C THR A 33 -11.03 -13.27 -10.40
N PRO A 34 -11.80 -13.79 -11.38
CA PRO A 34 -12.98 -14.58 -11.08
C PRO A 34 -12.66 -15.77 -10.17
N PRO A 35 -13.48 -16.09 -9.16
CA PRO A 35 -13.23 -17.20 -8.24
C PRO A 35 -12.99 -18.54 -8.94
N SER A 36 -13.61 -18.75 -10.11
CA SER A 36 -13.43 -19.96 -10.93
C SER A 36 -12.03 -20.10 -11.54
N GLN A 37 -11.30 -19.00 -11.67
CA GLN A 37 -9.93 -18.96 -12.21
C GLN A 37 -8.87 -18.92 -11.09
N PHE A 38 -9.27 -18.64 -9.85
CA PHE A 38 -8.38 -18.61 -8.71
C PHE A 38 -8.01 -20.05 -8.29
N LYS A 39 -6.74 -20.38 -8.33
CA LYS A 39 -6.21 -21.69 -8.01
C LYS A 39 -5.02 -21.59 -7.08
N VAL A 40 -4.86 -22.62 -6.27
CA VAL A 40 -3.73 -22.78 -5.34
C VAL A 40 -3.01 -24.09 -5.65
N ASP A 41 -1.70 -24.01 -5.70
CA ASP A 41 -0.84 -25.21 -5.61
C ASP A 41 -0.56 -25.47 -4.12
N GLU A 42 -1.29 -26.45 -3.56
CA GLU A 42 -1.16 -26.83 -2.15
C GLU A 42 0.19 -27.48 -1.84
N SER A 43 0.88 -28.03 -2.84
CA SER A 43 2.19 -28.66 -2.63
C SER A 43 3.31 -27.66 -2.39
N THR A 44 3.19 -26.47 -3.00
CA THR A 44 4.15 -25.37 -2.88
C THR A 44 3.62 -24.20 -2.04
N ASN A 45 2.36 -24.28 -1.58
CA ASN A 45 1.65 -23.20 -0.90
C ASN A 45 1.66 -21.88 -1.70
N ARG A 46 1.34 -21.95 -3.00
CA ARG A 46 1.34 -20.78 -3.90
C ARG A 46 0.02 -20.60 -4.61
N VAL A 47 -0.33 -19.34 -4.83
CA VAL A 47 -1.38 -18.99 -5.79
C VAL A 47 -0.84 -19.22 -7.20
N ILE A 48 -1.61 -19.94 -8.02
CA ILE A 48 -1.30 -20.15 -9.43
C ILE A 48 -1.84 -18.93 -10.19
N PRO A 49 -0.99 -18.12 -10.85
CA PRO A 49 -1.46 -17.00 -11.63
C PRO A 49 -2.41 -17.46 -12.74
N PRO A 50 -3.61 -16.87 -12.87
CA PRO A 50 -4.52 -17.22 -13.93
C PRO A 50 -3.96 -16.82 -15.29
N SER A 51 -4.16 -17.67 -16.30
CA SER A 51 -3.68 -17.39 -17.66
C SER A 51 -4.33 -16.14 -18.23
N GLY A 52 -3.51 -15.19 -18.71
CA GLY A 52 -3.99 -13.97 -19.35
C GLY A 52 -4.45 -12.86 -18.40
N VAL A 53 -4.32 -13.06 -17.07
CA VAL A 53 -4.59 -12.02 -16.07
C VAL A 53 -3.25 -11.62 -15.43
N PRO A 54 -2.70 -10.45 -15.78
CA PRO A 54 -1.46 -9.98 -15.17
C PRO A 54 -1.69 -9.56 -13.71
N PRO A 55 -0.65 -9.61 -12.87
CA PRO A 55 -0.73 -9.02 -11.54
C PRO A 55 -0.88 -7.50 -11.62
N VAL A 56 -1.32 -6.90 -10.53
CA VAL A 56 -1.53 -5.46 -10.40
C VAL A 56 -0.77 -4.90 -9.20
N VAL A 57 -0.64 -3.57 -9.12
CA VAL A 57 -0.24 -2.92 -7.87
C VAL A 57 -1.43 -2.94 -6.91
N ASN A 58 -1.17 -3.28 -5.65
CA ASN A 58 -2.17 -3.27 -4.59
C ASN A 58 -2.97 -1.95 -4.57
N GLY A 59 -4.29 -2.05 -4.58
CA GLY A 59 -5.18 -0.88 -4.65
C GLY A 59 -4.99 0.10 -3.49
N PHE A 60 -4.73 -0.40 -2.28
CA PHE A 60 -4.47 0.45 -1.13
C PHE A 60 -3.12 1.19 -1.23
N ASP A 61 -2.13 0.64 -1.94
CA ASP A 61 -0.89 1.34 -2.19
C ASP A 61 -1.08 2.44 -3.25
N LEU A 62 -2.00 2.25 -4.21
CA LEU A 62 -2.41 3.31 -5.12
C LEU A 62 -3.10 4.48 -4.38
N ASN A 63 -3.86 4.21 -3.30
CA ASN A 63 -4.37 5.27 -2.42
C ASN A 63 -3.22 6.02 -1.73
N ALA A 64 -2.13 5.34 -1.34
CA ALA A 64 -0.95 6.00 -0.77
C ALA A 64 -0.22 6.88 -1.80
N VAL A 65 -0.15 6.45 -3.06
CA VAL A 65 0.35 7.29 -4.16
C VAL A 65 -0.53 8.52 -4.34
N GLU A 66 -1.86 8.34 -4.35
CA GLU A 66 -2.81 9.46 -4.48
C GLU A 66 -2.67 10.47 -3.32
N ALA A 67 -2.42 9.98 -2.09
CA ALA A 67 -2.16 10.84 -0.95
C ALA A 67 -0.95 11.74 -1.17
N ALA A 68 0.18 11.19 -1.65
CA ALA A 68 1.37 11.95 -1.98
C ALA A 68 1.14 12.95 -3.13
N LEU A 69 0.38 12.53 -4.16
CA LEU A 69 0.03 13.42 -5.28
C LEU A 69 -0.89 14.57 -4.86
N LYS A 70 -1.78 14.36 -3.89
CA LYS A 70 -2.62 15.44 -3.33
C LYS A 70 -1.81 16.49 -2.59
N LEU A 71 -0.70 16.14 -1.93
CA LEU A 71 0.23 17.11 -1.36
C LEU A 71 0.85 17.99 -2.47
N ARG A 72 1.26 17.37 -3.59
CA ARG A 72 1.78 18.10 -4.76
C ARG A 72 0.74 19.04 -5.36
N ASP A 73 -0.50 18.57 -5.51
CA ASP A 73 -1.61 19.39 -6.03
C ASP A 73 -1.95 20.57 -5.12
N ALA A 74 -1.74 20.41 -3.81
CA ALA A 74 -1.90 21.47 -2.82
C ALA A 74 -0.74 22.49 -2.80
N GLY A 75 0.29 22.30 -3.65
CA GLY A 75 1.41 23.23 -3.82
C GLY A 75 2.64 22.88 -3.00
N THR A 76 2.68 21.74 -2.32
CA THR A 76 3.90 21.26 -1.66
C THR A 76 4.86 20.70 -2.72
N ASP A 77 6.11 21.15 -2.72
CA ASP A 77 7.15 20.55 -3.57
C ASP A 77 7.51 19.16 -3.02
N VAL A 78 7.14 18.10 -3.75
CA VAL A 78 7.33 16.70 -3.32
C VAL A 78 8.04 15.87 -4.39
N GLU A 79 9.00 15.06 -3.95
CA GLU A 79 9.59 13.97 -4.72
C GLU A 79 9.01 12.63 -4.23
N ILE A 80 8.40 11.86 -5.13
CA ILE A 80 7.70 10.61 -4.80
C ILE A 80 8.48 9.42 -5.36
N THR A 81 9.07 8.63 -4.48
CA THR A 81 9.73 7.36 -4.81
C THR A 81 8.79 6.20 -4.48
N LEU A 82 8.61 5.29 -5.43
CA LEU A 82 7.95 4.01 -5.20
C LEU A 82 9.01 2.99 -4.80
N LEU A 83 8.74 2.20 -3.77
CA LEU A 83 9.60 1.11 -3.32
C LEU A 83 8.83 -0.19 -3.26
N SER A 84 9.35 -1.23 -3.88
CA SER A 84 8.78 -2.57 -3.87
C SER A 84 9.83 -3.63 -3.59
N VAL A 85 9.42 -4.70 -2.91
CA VAL A 85 10.27 -5.87 -2.60
C VAL A 85 9.59 -7.11 -3.16
N GLY A 86 10.33 -7.93 -3.89
CA GLY A 86 9.78 -9.15 -4.48
C GLY A 86 10.69 -9.79 -5.51
N THR A 87 10.10 -10.51 -6.43
CA THR A 87 10.74 -11.10 -7.59
C THR A 87 9.76 -11.15 -8.76
N GLU A 88 10.26 -11.35 -9.98
CA GLU A 88 9.44 -11.51 -11.18
C GLU A 88 8.43 -10.36 -11.39
N PHE A 89 8.89 -9.12 -11.22
CA PHE A 89 8.03 -7.96 -11.38
C PHE A 89 7.52 -7.80 -12.81
N VAL A 90 6.20 -7.63 -12.96
CA VAL A 90 5.58 -7.20 -14.21
C VAL A 90 5.68 -5.68 -14.31
N LEU A 91 6.69 -5.20 -15.04
CA LEU A 91 7.02 -3.77 -15.09
C LEU A 91 5.87 -2.89 -15.57
N ASP A 92 5.01 -3.38 -16.48
CA ASP A 92 3.85 -2.62 -16.94
C ASP A 92 2.86 -2.35 -15.79
N ALA A 93 2.69 -3.30 -14.87
CA ALA A 93 1.89 -3.10 -13.68
C ALA A 93 2.59 -2.14 -12.70
N MET A 94 3.88 -2.39 -12.41
CA MET A 94 4.65 -1.59 -11.44
C MET A 94 4.88 -0.14 -11.87
N LYS A 95 4.81 0.16 -13.16
CA LYS A 95 4.91 1.53 -13.70
C LYS A 95 3.58 2.32 -13.65
N LYS A 96 2.46 1.68 -13.30
CA LYS A 96 1.16 2.38 -13.18
C LYS A 96 1.22 3.57 -12.22
N PRO A 97 1.78 3.47 -11.00
CA PRO A 97 1.94 4.62 -10.11
C PRO A 97 2.84 5.73 -10.68
N GLN A 98 3.88 5.39 -11.45
CA GLN A 98 4.67 6.40 -12.16
C GLN A 98 3.86 7.11 -13.24
N ALA A 99 2.99 6.38 -13.93
CA ALA A 99 2.07 6.97 -14.90
C ALA A 99 1.02 7.87 -14.24
N MET A 100 0.68 7.65 -12.97
CA MET A 100 -0.15 8.54 -12.14
C MET A 100 0.58 9.82 -11.76
N GLY A 101 1.92 9.81 -11.70
CA GLY A 101 2.72 11.00 -11.38
C GLY A 101 3.86 10.80 -10.39
N ALA A 102 4.13 9.58 -9.93
CA ALA A 102 5.31 9.32 -9.11
C ALA A 102 6.61 9.49 -9.92
N ASP A 103 7.69 9.89 -9.25
CA ASP A 103 8.92 10.30 -9.92
C ASP A 103 9.87 9.14 -10.19
N ARG A 104 10.08 8.27 -9.19
CA ARG A 104 11.02 7.16 -9.22
C ARG A 104 10.36 5.84 -8.90
N LEU A 105 10.94 4.73 -9.36
CA LEU A 105 10.58 3.37 -8.99
C LEU A 105 11.86 2.63 -8.61
N VAL A 106 11.93 2.17 -7.38
CA VAL A 106 13.00 1.34 -6.82
C VAL A 106 12.43 -0.05 -6.55
N LEU A 107 13.09 -1.07 -7.05
CA LEU A 107 12.75 -2.46 -6.84
C LEU A 107 13.89 -3.16 -6.11
N VAL A 108 13.57 -3.84 -5.01
CA VAL A 108 14.49 -4.86 -4.47
C VAL A 108 14.03 -6.17 -5.08
N ASP A 109 14.80 -6.66 -6.06
CA ASP A 109 14.42 -7.80 -6.90
C ASP A 109 15.47 -8.91 -6.79
N GLU A 110 15.10 -9.99 -6.12
CA GLU A 110 15.97 -11.16 -5.98
C GLU A 110 15.13 -12.43 -5.77
N PRO A 111 15.56 -13.59 -6.31
CA PRO A 111 14.86 -14.86 -6.13
C PRO A 111 14.67 -15.21 -4.65
N GLY A 112 13.44 -15.56 -4.28
CA GLY A 112 13.07 -15.96 -2.91
C GLY A 112 12.44 -14.84 -2.07
N LEU A 113 12.50 -13.57 -2.49
CA LEU A 113 11.86 -12.47 -1.77
C LEU A 113 10.33 -12.56 -1.78
N ASP A 114 9.75 -13.30 -2.72
CA ASP A 114 8.31 -13.62 -2.76
C ASP A 114 7.83 -14.56 -1.64
N ARG A 115 8.77 -15.15 -0.89
CA ARG A 115 8.49 -16.07 0.22
C ARG A 115 8.70 -15.46 1.60
N LEU A 116 9.08 -14.20 1.66
CA LEU A 116 9.28 -13.53 2.94
C LEU A 116 7.97 -13.42 3.70
N ASP A 117 8.05 -13.63 4.99
CA ASP A 117 7.00 -13.22 5.92
C ASP A 117 7.05 -11.68 6.12
N SER A 118 6.11 -11.16 6.90
CA SER A 118 6.07 -9.72 7.17
C SER A 118 7.36 -9.21 7.82
N ALA A 119 8.02 -10.01 8.66
CA ALA A 119 9.25 -9.60 9.34
C ALA A 119 10.43 -9.50 8.36
N GLY A 120 10.62 -10.50 7.49
CA GLY A 120 11.63 -10.45 6.44
C GLY A 120 11.40 -9.29 5.47
N THR A 121 10.14 -9.07 5.05
CA THR A 121 9.78 -7.95 4.17
C THR A 121 10.11 -6.60 4.83
N VAL A 122 9.81 -6.42 6.12
CA VAL A 122 10.14 -5.20 6.88
C VAL A 122 11.65 -4.98 6.92
N THR A 123 12.44 -6.04 7.16
CA THR A 123 13.90 -5.95 7.19
C THR A 123 14.46 -5.44 5.87
N VAL A 124 14.00 -6.00 4.74
CA VAL A 124 14.44 -5.59 3.40
C VAL A 124 14.03 -4.14 3.09
N LEU A 125 12.76 -3.78 3.38
CA LEU A 125 12.26 -2.42 3.17
C LEU A 125 13.03 -1.39 4.00
N ALA A 126 13.32 -1.69 5.28
CA ALA A 126 14.07 -0.79 6.15
C ALA A 126 15.48 -0.53 5.58
N ALA A 127 16.21 -1.58 5.20
CA ALA A 127 17.55 -1.44 4.61
C ALA A 127 17.51 -0.67 3.27
N ALA A 128 16.51 -0.90 2.43
CA ALA A 128 16.36 -0.17 1.16
C ALA A 128 16.04 1.32 1.40
N ILE A 129 15.20 1.64 2.38
CA ILE A 129 14.89 3.02 2.78
C ILE A 129 16.12 3.72 3.35
N GLU A 130 16.91 3.06 4.19
CA GLU A 130 18.15 3.62 4.72
C GLU A 130 19.18 3.89 3.61
N LYS A 131 19.26 3.03 2.60
CA LYS A 131 20.14 3.21 1.45
C LYS A 131 19.72 4.37 0.55
N ASP A 132 18.45 4.47 0.19
CA ASP A 132 17.92 5.46 -0.77
C ASP A 132 17.53 6.80 -0.10
N GLY A 133 17.36 6.82 1.24
CA GLY A 133 16.94 7.97 2.02
C GLY A 133 17.96 9.12 2.12
N PRO A 134 17.73 10.11 2.96
CA PRO A 134 16.59 10.17 3.90
C PRO A 134 15.25 10.48 3.23
N PHE A 135 14.16 10.04 3.85
CA PHE A 135 12.78 10.38 3.47
C PHE A 135 12.08 11.10 4.60
N ASP A 136 11.21 12.04 4.26
CA ASP A 136 10.39 12.82 5.19
C ASP A 136 9.10 12.08 5.57
N LEU A 137 8.49 11.41 4.59
CA LEU A 137 7.31 10.58 4.82
C LEU A 137 7.48 9.20 4.18
N ILE A 138 7.07 8.18 4.91
CA ILE A 138 6.97 6.80 4.43
C ILE A 138 5.49 6.44 4.40
N LEU A 139 4.94 6.25 3.21
CA LEU A 139 3.53 5.93 3.03
C LEU A 139 3.35 4.48 2.59
N GLY A 140 2.38 3.79 3.17
CA GLY A 140 1.92 2.50 2.68
C GLY A 140 0.41 2.44 2.65
N GLY A 141 -0.17 1.55 1.87
CA GLY A 141 -1.58 1.23 1.95
C GLY A 141 -1.94 0.66 3.33
N ARG A 142 -3.21 0.76 3.71
CA ARG A 142 -3.69 0.21 4.99
C ARG A 142 -3.43 -1.29 5.12
N GLN A 143 -3.39 -2.01 4.01
CA GLN A 143 -3.17 -3.46 3.93
C GLN A 143 -2.86 -3.86 2.48
N ALA A 144 -2.48 -5.11 2.25
CA ALA A 144 -2.35 -5.68 0.91
C ALA A 144 -3.52 -6.63 0.64
N SER A 145 -4.16 -6.51 -0.52
CA SER A 145 -5.38 -7.24 -0.89
C SER A 145 -5.22 -8.76 -1.00
N ASP A 146 -3.98 -9.26 -1.03
CA ASP A 146 -3.68 -10.69 -1.10
C ASP A 146 -3.67 -11.39 0.26
N TRP A 147 -3.25 -10.72 1.34
CA TRP A 147 -3.12 -11.30 2.68
C TRP A 147 -3.89 -10.56 3.78
N ASP A 148 -4.28 -9.32 3.56
CA ASP A 148 -5.04 -8.45 4.48
C ASP A 148 -4.46 -8.31 5.90
N GLN A 149 -3.17 -8.56 6.09
CA GLN A 149 -2.56 -8.60 7.44
C GLN A 149 -2.21 -7.22 8.01
N ALA A 150 -2.04 -6.20 7.17
CA ALA A 150 -1.67 -4.83 7.57
C ALA A 150 -0.36 -4.72 8.41
N HIS A 151 0.53 -5.70 8.38
CA HIS A 151 1.68 -5.77 9.29
C HIS A 151 2.90 -4.98 8.83
N VAL A 152 3.17 -4.93 7.51
CA VAL A 152 4.46 -4.48 6.97
C VAL A 152 4.73 -3.01 7.29
N THR A 153 3.81 -2.11 6.94
CA THR A 153 3.98 -0.67 7.18
C THR A 153 4.09 -0.34 8.67
N LEU A 154 3.33 -1.06 9.52
CA LEU A 154 3.37 -0.91 10.97
C LEU A 154 4.71 -1.39 11.54
N GLY A 155 5.16 -2.58 11.13
CA GLY A 155 6.44 -3.15 11.55
C GLY A 155 7.63 -2.31 11.09
N LEU A 156 7.52 -1.68 9.92
CA LEU A 156 8.55 -0.78 9.38
C LEU A 156 8.73 0.45 10.28
N ALA A 157 7.64 1.05 10.77
CA ALA A 157 7.71 2.17 11.70
C ALA A 157 8.45 1.81 12.99
N GLU A 158 8.21 0.61 13.53
CA GLU A 158 8.89 0.11 14.72
C GLU A 158 10.39 -0.10 14.48
N VAL A 159 10.76 -0.75 13.37
CA VAL A 159 12.17 -1.02 13.05
C VAL A 159 12.93 0.28 12.81
N LEU A 160 12.35 1.23 12.09
CA LEU A 160 12.94 2.55 11.82
C LEU A 160 12.84 3.51 13.04
N ARG A 161 12.11 3.13 14.10
CA ARG A 161 11.83 3.95 15.28
C ARG A 161 11.22 5.30 14.95
N LEU A 162 10.29 5.30 13.98
CA LEU A 162 9.60 6.50 13.54
C LEU A 162 8.16 6.55 14.08
N PRO A 163 7.63 7.76 14.32
CA PRO A 163 6.22 7.93 14.64
C PRO A 163 5.33 7.30 13.56
N LEU A 164 4.23 6.67 13.98
CA LEU A 164 3.27 6.02 13.10
C LEU A 164 1.88 6.60 13.30
N VAL A 165 1.21 6.97 12.20
CA VAL A 165 -0.24 7.24 12.19
C VAL A 165 -0.90 6.33 11.16
N SER A 166 -1.84 5.52 11.61
CA SER A 166 -2.55 4.56 10.76
C SER A 166 -3.90 5.07 10.28
N LEU A 167 -4.37 4.55 9.14
CA LEU A 167 -5.70 4.80 8.55
C LEU A 167 -5.93 6.29 8.25
N VAL A 168 -4.95 6.92 7.62
CA VAL A 168 -5.00 8.35 7.26
C VAL A 168 -5.91 8.54 6.03
N GLN A 169 -6.84 9.47 6.11
CA GLN A 169 -7.73 9.90 5.01
C GLN A 169 -7.45 11.32 4.50
N LYS A 170 -6.67 12.10 5.24
CA LYS A 170 -6.25 13.46 4.83
C LYS A 170 -4.90 13.78 5.47
N LEU A 171 -4.04 14.47 4.73
CA LEU A 171 -2.74 14.91 5.21
C LEU A 171 -2.39 16.28 4.64
N GLU A 172 -1.78 17.11 5.46
CA GLU A 172 -1.30 18.46 5.12
C GLU A 172 0.04 18.70 5.83
N ILE A 173 1.04 19.25 5.13
CA ILE A 173 2.35 19.54 5.69
C ILE A 173 2.42 20.99 6.12
N SER A 174 2.96 21.25 7.31
CA SER A 174 3.17 22.58 7.86
C SER A 174 4.53 22.63 8.58
N GLY A 175 5.55 23.11 7.90
CA GLY A 175 6.92 23.12 8.40
C GLY A 175 7.46 21.70 8.61
N ASP A 176 7.87 21.39 9.82
CA ASP A 176 8.40 20.09 10.27
C ASP A 176 7.33 19.13 10.83
N LEU A 177 6.06 19.50 10.63
CA LEU A 177 4.90 18.72 11.11
C LEU A 177 4.00 18.33 9.95
N VAL A 178 3.35 17.17 10.08
CA VAL A 178 2.25 16.74 9.24
C VAL A 178 0.96 16.67 10.07
N GLN A 179 -0.08 17.39 9.62
CA GLN A 179 -1.42 17.32 10.18
C GLN A 179 -2.23 16.27 9.42
N LEU A 180 -2.92 15.42 10.14
CA LEU A 180 -3.54 14.21 9.63
C LEU A 180 -4.99 14.08 10.12
N GLN A 181 -5.86 13.53 9.28
CA GLN A 181 -7.13 13.00 9.72
C GLN A 181 -7.06 11.46 9.67
N ARG A 182 -7.19 10.84 10.83
CA ARG A 182 -7.19 9.39 11.02
C ARG A 182 -8.62 8.88 11.12
N VAL A 183 -8.98 7.89 10.31
CA VAL A 183 -10.32 7.27 10.32
C VAL A 183 -10.55 6.52 11.62
N ILE A 184 -11.75 6.69 12.20
CA ILE A 184 -12.29 5.92 13.32
C ILE A 184 -13.75 5.55 13.00
N PRO A 185 -14.38 4.58 13.69
CA PRO A 185 -15.73 4.10 13.35
C PRO A 185 -16.79 5.20 13.22
N ASP A 186 -16.74 6.24 14.06
CA ASP A 186 -17.75 7.30 14.12
C ASP A 186 -17.24 8.65 13.56
N GLY A 187 -16.24 8.62 12.65
CA GLY A 187 -15.71 9.85 12.06
C GLY A 187 -14.19 9.83 11.89
N TYR A 188 -13.50 10.86 12.38
CA TYR A 188 -12.05 10.93 12.29
C TYR A 188 -11.43 11.67 13.49
N GLN A 189 -10.18 11.37 13.76
CA GLN A 189 -9.34 12.12 14.71
C GLN A 189 -8.38 13.04 13.93
N VAL A 190 -8.21 14.27 14.40
CA VAL A 190 -7.12 15.13 13.94
C VAL A 190 -5.88 14.85 14.76
N VAL A 191 -4.80 14.47 14.10
CA VAL A 191 -3.53 14.10 14.72
C VAL A 191 -2.43 14.93 14.06
N THR A 192 -1.45 15.36 14.86
CA THR A 192 -0.22 15.99 14.33
C THR A 192 0.96 15.09 14.67
N ALA A 193 1.81 14.83 13.69
CA ALA A 193 3.03 14.05 13.85
C ALA A 193 4.24 14.86 13.35
N PRO A 194 5.44 14.64 13.92
CA PRO A 194 6.66 15.22 13.39
C PRO A 194 7.07 14.53 12.07
N ILE A 195 7.87 15.20 11.28
CA ILE A 195 8.59 14.63 10.14
C ILE A 195 10.02 14.30 10.60
N PRO A 196 10.57 13.09 10.32
CA PRO A 196 9.98 12.01 9.52
C PRO A 196 8.94 11.16 10.24
N SER A 197 7.96 10.61 9.49
CA SER A 197 6.90 9.74 10.00
C SER A 197 6.49 8.66 9.00
N VAL A 198 5.91 7.58 9.51
CA VAL A 198 5.29 6.50 8.74
C VAL A 198 3.78 6.62 8.81
N LEU A 199 3.11 6.55 7.66
CA LEU A 199 1.66 6.67 7.57
C LEU A 199 1.07 5.47 6.82
N THR A 200 -0.03 4.89 7.32
CA THR A 200 -0.84 4.00 6.49
C THR A 200 -2.05 4.77 5.95
N ILE A 201 -2.26 4.68 4.66
CA ILE A 201 -3.29 5.43 3.96
C ILE A 201 -4.53 4.56 3.79
N SER A 202 -5.67 5.12 4.15
CA SER A 202 -6.96 4.48 4.01
C SER A 202 -7.62 4.84 2.67
N ASN A 203 -8.53 3.98 2.20
CA ASN A 203 -9.27 4.23 0.96
C ASN A 203 -10.22 5.44 1.04
N GLU A 204 -10.54 5.92 2.24
CA GLU A 204 -11.29 7.15 2.46
C GLU A 204 -10.54 8.42 1.99
N ILE A 205 -9.23 8.32 1.66
CA ILE A 205 -8.50 9.39 0.96
C ILE A 205 -9.13 9.73 -0.39
N GLY A 206 -9.91 8.82 -0.96
CA GLY A 206 -10.58 8.91 -2.25
C GLY A 206 -9.98 8.00 -3.31
N GLU A 207 -10.66 7.93 -4.45
CA GLU A 207 -10.23 7.09 -5.57
C GLU A 207 -8.89 7.56 -6.14
N PRO A 208 -7.94 6.62 -6.38
CA PRO A 208 -6.70 6.95 -7.07
C PRO A 208 -6.98 7.45 -8.48
N ARG A 209 -6.28 8.53 -8.88
CA ARG A 209 -6.43 9.08 -10.25
C ARG A 209 -6.04 8.10 -11.33
N TYR A 210 -6.71 8.15 -12.46
CA TYR A 210 -6.29 7.40 -13.64
C TYR A 210 -5.09 8.06 -14.31
N PRO A 211 -4.09 7.26 -14.75
CA PRO A 211 -3.01 7.78 -15.56
C PRO A 211 -3.52 8.40 -16.85
N ASN A 212 -3.05 9.59 -17.20
CA ASN A 212 -3.31 10.16 -18.52
C ASN A 212 -2.30 9.63 -19.56
N LEU A 213 -2.60 9.79 -20.83
CA LEU A 213 -1.76 9.27 -21.93
C LEU A 213 -0.31 9.77 -21.85
N ARG A 214 -0.10 11.05 -21.49
CA ARG A 214 1.24 11.62 -21.33
C ARG A 214 2.00 10.94 -20.20
N GLY A 215 1.35 10.69 -19.04
CA GLY A 215 1.94 9.98 -17.91
C GLY A 215 2.35 8.55 -18.29
N ILE A 216 1.48 7.83 -19.02
CA ILE A 216 1.78 6.48 -19.52
C ILE A 216 3.03 6.51 -20.43
N MET A 217 3.09 7.44 -21.37
CA MET A 217 4.24 7.59 -22.27
C MET A 217 5.52 7.97 -21.55
N GLN A 218 5.44 8.78 -20.50
CA GLN A 218 6.61 9.15 -19.69
C GLN A 218 7.08 7.96 -18.85
N ALA A 219 6.17 7.26 -18.16
CA ALA A 219 6.50 6.09 -17.34
C ALA A 219 7.10 4.94 -18.18
N SER A 220 6.61 4.71 -19.40
CA SER A 220 7.16 3.65 -20.27
C SER A 220 8.65 3.83 -20.59
N ARG A 221 9.14 5.07 -20.64
CA ARG A 221 10.54 5.40 -20.94
C ARG A 221 11.46 5.34 -19.71
N LYS A 222 10.89 5.43 -18.50
CA LYS A 222 11.67 5.36 -17.26
C LYS A 222 12.05 3.90 -16.98
N GLN A 223 13.29 3.69 -16.55
CA GLN A 223 13.71 2.40 -16.04
C GLN A 223 13.66 2.43 -14.51
N PRO A 224 13.27 1.33 -13.85
CA PRO A 224 13.37 1.22 -12.41
C PRO A 224 14.84 1.18 -12.00
N GLU A 225 15.12 1.68 -10.83
CA GLU A 225 16.36 1.37 -10.12
C GLU A 225 16.19 0.03 -9.42
N VAL A 226 17.15 -0.86 -9.57
CA VAL A 226 17.06 -2.23 -9.02
C VAL A 226 18.17 -2.45 -8.03
N PHE A 227 17.83 -2.85 -6.82
CA PHE A 227 18.75 -3.27 -5.79
C PHE A 227 18.69 -4.79 -5.59
N SER A 228 19.86 -5.40 -5.47
CA SER A 228 20.00 -6.73 -4.87
C SER A 228 20.02 -6.64 -3.35
N LEU A 229 19.91 -7.76 -2.64
CA LEU A 229 20.12 -7.78 -1.18
C LEU A 229 21.51 -7.29 -0.79
N ALA A 230 22.53 -7.65 -1.57
CA ALA A 230 23.90 -7.21 -1.33
C ALA A 230 24.05 -5.68 -1.44
N ASP A 231 23.31 -5.02 -2.35
CA ASP A 231 23.34 -3.57 -2.51
C ASP A 231 22.80 -2.82 -1.28
N ILE A 232 21.93 -3.46 -0.50
CA ILE A 232 21.35 -2.94 0.73
C ILE A 232 21.97 -3.55 2.00
N GLY A 233 23.11 -4.26 1.85
CA GLY A 233 23.88 -4.82 2.95
C GLY A 233 23.26 -6.04 3.63
N LEU A 234 22.37 -6.76 2.95
CA LEU A 234 21.67 -7.95 3.43
C LEU A 234 22.05 -9.20 2.61
N SER A 235 21.74 -10.35 3.18
CA SER A 235 21.75 -11.66 2.55
C SER A 235 20.49 -12.44 2.89
N MET A 236 20.20 -13.55 2.21
CA MET A 236 19.05 -14.40 2.55
C MET A 236 19.14 -15.00 3.96
N ASP A 237 20.33 -15.14 4.53
CA ASP A 237 20.52 -15.65 5.90
C ASP A 237 19.99 -14.67 6.97
N ASP A 238 19.96 -13.38 6.66
CA ASP A 238 19.43 -12.33 7.53
C ASP A 238 17.89 -12.31 7.56
N LEU A 239 17.25 -13.03 6.63
CA LEU A 239 15.81 -13.00 6.37
C LEU A 239 15.10 -14.28 6.84
N ALA A 240 15.66 -14.98 7.83
CA ALA A 240 15.05 -16.19 8.37
C ALA A 240 13.59 -15.92 8.82
N PRO A 241 12.62 -16.70 8.32
CA PRO A 241 11.20 -16.47 8.58
C PRO A 241 10.87 -16.61 10.07
N LYS A 242 10.02 -15.70 10.58
CA LYS A 242 9.47 -15.76 11.94
C LYS A 242 8.12 -16.49 11.98
N ILE A 243 7.46 -16.58 10.83
CA ILE A 243 6.15 -17.23 10.65
C ILE A 243 6.28 -18.25 9.52
N GLU A 244 5.77 -19.44 9.74
CA GLU A 244 5.72 -20.51 8.73
C GLU A 244 4.32 -20.67 8.17
N LEU A 245 4.14 -20.53 6.85
CA LEU A 245 2.91 -20.85 6.15
C LEU A 245 2.75 -22.37 6.08
N LYS A 246 1.86 -22.93 6.89
CA LYS A 246 1.65 -24.40 6.96
C LYS A 246 0.87 -24.94 5.77
N ARG A 247 -0.19 -24.23 5.37
CA ARG A 247 -1.05 -24.66 4.27
C ARG A 247 -1.77 -23.46 3.65
N LEU A 248 -1.78 -23.43 2.33
CA LEU A 248 -2.63 -22.55 1.51
C LEU A 248 -3.56 -23.42 0.69
N TYR A 249 -4.87 -23.16 0.75
CA TYR A 249 -5.87 -23.92 0.02
C TYR A 249 -7.10 -23.08 -0.29
N VAL A 250 -7.85 -23.47 -1.30
CA VAL A 250 -9.16 -22.88 -1.59
C VAL A 250 -10.20 -23.61 -0.73
N PRO A 251 -10.88 -22.93 0.19
CA PRO A 251 -11.87 -23.58 1.04
C PRO A 251 -13.06 -24.07 0.22
N GLU A 252 -13.50 -25.30 0.48
CA GLU A 252 -14.74 -25.81 -0.10
C GLU A 252 -15.94 -25.08 0.52
N SER A 253 -16.79 -24.54 -0.33
CA SER A 253 -18.01 -23.89 0.11
C SER A 253 -19.20 -24.84 -0.02
N ASN A 254 -19.67 -25.35 1.09
CA ASN A 254 -20.90 -26.13 1.18
C ASN A 254 -22.13 -25.24 1.42
N ARG A 255 -22.12 -24.01 0.87
CA ARG A 255 -23.26 -23.10 1.02
C ARG A 255 -24.48 -23.67 0.32
N GLN A 256 -25.54 -23.93 1.09
CA GLN A 256 -26.86 -24.22 0.57
C GLN A 256 -27.61 -22.90 0.39
N VAL A 257 -28.19 -22.72 -0.77
CA VAL A 257 -29.07 -21.56 -1.05
C VAL A 257 -30.50 -22.05 -0.83
N GLU A 258 -31.21 -21.41 0.09
CA GLU A 258 -32.65 -21.57 0.28
C GLU A 258 -33.36 -20.47 -0.49
N LEU A 259 -34.17 -20.89 -1.48
CA LEU A 259 -35.00 -19.92 -2.23
C LEU A 259 -36.31 -19.72 -1.49
N ILE A 260 -36.60 -18.49 -1.11
CA ILE A 260 -37.84 -18.12 -0.46
C ILE A 260 -38.83 -17.62 -1.51
N GLU A 261 -39.79 -18.45 -1.84
CA GLU A 261 -40.87 -18.11 -2.77
C GLU A 261 -42.08 -17.53 -2.03
N GLY A 262 -42.84 -16.65 -2.67
CA GLY A 262 -44.09 -16.08 -2.19
C GLY A 262 -45.12 -15.96 -3.29
N ASP A 263 -46.39 -15.69 -2.94
CA ASP A 263 -47.47 -15.52 -3.91
C ASP A 263 -47.27 -14.20 -4.71
N ASP A 264 -46.56 -13.25 -4.15
CA ASP A 264 -46.05 -12.02 -4.77
C ASP A 264 -44.73 -11.60 -4.09
N GLU A 265 -44.12 -10.51 -4.56
CA GLU A 265 -42.84 -9.99 -4.03
C GLU A 265 -42.96 -9.55 -2.55
N ALA A 266 -44.13 -9.03 -2.13
CA ALA A 266 -44.35 -8.61 -0.75
C ALA A 266 -44.46 -9.83 0.18
N ASP A 267 -45.13 -10.91 -0.27
CA ASP A 267 -45.24 -12.16 0.47
C ASP A 267 -43.87 -12.86 0.55
N ALA A 268 -43.09 -12.91 -0.52
CA ALA A 268 -41.73 -13.42 -0.50
C ALA A 268 -40.85 -12.66 0.50
N GLY A 269 -40.90 -11.32 0.50
CA GLY A 269 -40.19 -10.48 1.47
C GLY A 269 -40.60 -10.74 2.92
N ARG A 270 -41.92 -10.92 3.16
CA ARG A 270 -42.44 -11.28 4.50
C ARG A 270 -41.93 -12.65 4.96
N ARG A 271 -41.96 -13.66 4.10
CA ARG A 271 -41.46 -15.00 4.40
C ARG A 271 -39.97 -14.99 4.66
N LEU A 272 -39.18 -14.24 3.87
CA LEU A 272 -37.73 -14.06 4.10
C LEU A 272 -37.49 -13.45 5.50
N ALA A 273 -38.18 -12.38 5.88
CA ALA A 273 -38.03 -11.75 7.19
C ALA A 273 -38.35 -12.74 8.34
N LEU A 274 -39.39 -13.54 8.20
CA LEU A 274 -39.72 -14.58 9.19
C LEU A 274 -38.63 -15.64 9.27
N ARG A 275 -38.10 -16.09 8.12
CA ARG A 275 -37.03 -17.11 8.07
C ARG A 275 -35.76 -16.58 8.72
N LEU A 276 -35.32 -15.33 8.42
CA LEU A 276 -34.18 -14.71 9.06
C LEU A 276 -34.31 -14.61 10.58
N ARG A 277 -35.57 -14.32 11.06
CA ARG A 277 -35.86 -14.29 12.50
C ARG A 277 -35.80 -15.68 13.15
N GLU A 278 -36.30 -16.71 12.47
CA GLU A 278 -36.19 -18.11 12.95
C GLU A 278 -34.72 -18.52 13.11
N GLU A 279 -33.89 -18.14 12.15
CA GLU A 279 -32.45 -18.39 12.19
C GLU A 279 -31.68 -17.44 13.13
N LYS A 280 -32.37 -16.52 13.81
CA LYS A 280 -31.79 -15.53 14.75
C LYS A 280 -30.74 -14.62 14.09
N LEU A 281 -30.93 -14.30 12.82
CA LEU A 281 -30.08 -13.39 12.08
C LEU A 281 -30.53 -11.94 12.18
N ILE A 282 -31.79 -11.74 12.55
CA ILE A 282 -32.41 -10.44 12.86
C ILE A 282 -33.31 -10.56 14.09
#